data_0f9389347ec1a2c06b2a789952139fa2
#
_entry.id   0f9389347ec1a2c06b2a789952139fa2
#
_cell.length_a   1.000
_cell.length_b   1.000
_cell.length_c   1.000
_cell.angle_alpha   90.00
_cell.angle_beta   90.00
_cell.angle_gamma   90.00
#
_symmetry.space_group_name_H-M   'P 1'
#
loop_
_entity.id
_entity.type
_entity.pdbx_description
1 polymer ?
#
loop_
_entity_poly.entity_id
_entity_poly.type
_entity_poly.pdbx_seq_one_letter_code
_entity_poly.pdbx_strand_id
1 'polypeptide(L)'
;MTLAQTARSLPRNPLSVEPTAVGAGLTDGSGSCELREHKGNHLVDAEFQVPFRHRVRFTHDVLGEDADILLDCLEPRHQRVRVMAVVDAGIAAGVPGLRQKIDAFFTRHNDRLELVADLFELEGGEDCKNTPGVVDDLLARFNQLDLDRRNYVLVIGGGAVLDAVGYAAAVAHRGIRLVRLPTTTLAQDDSGIGVKNAVNLFDKKNWKGTFAVPWAVINDAALVSTLPDRDFRNGFSEAVKVSLLKDAEFFDDLCRDAKAIADRQMGPALEAIRRSAMWHLRHITEGGDPFEMLEARPLDFGHWSAHKLEAMTNFELRHGEAVAIGLAIDCLYSRTMFGFEDADRVIRCFQDLQLPLNHPALSRTEELMDGLEEFRQHLGGRLTITMVEAPGRPLDVHQIDSGVMLDSIRELQRRVGLNVAGA
;
A
#
# COMPACT_ATOMS: atom_id res chain seq x y z
N MET A 1 70.27 4.60 -15.49
CA MET A 1 70.13 5.14 -14.11
C MET A 1 68.81 4.62 -13.55
N THR A 2 68.94 3.64 -12.68
CA THR A 2 67.91 2.79 -12.14
C THR A 2 67.38 3.44 -10.86
N LEU A 3 66.10 3.68 -10.77
CA LEU A 3 65.46 4.07 -9.52
C LEU A 3 64.86 2.81 -8.86
N ALA A 4 65.49 2.44 -7.75
CA ALA A 4 65.06 1.36 -6.89
C ALA A 4 63.94 1.81 -5.98
N GLN A 5 62.89 1.02 -5.97
CA GLN A 5 61.74 1.11 -5.10
C GLN A 5 62.07 0.70 -3.67
N THR A 6 61.76 1.56 -2.73
CA THR A 6 61.65 1.19 -1.32
C THR A 6 60.17 0.95 -0.98
N ALA A 7 59.80 -0.30 -0.92
CA ALA A 7 58.51 -0.72 -0.33
C ALA A 7 58.63 -0.63 1.20
N ARG A 8 57.90 0.31 1.81
CA ARG A 8 57.69 0.33 3.25
C ARG A 8 56.54 -0.63 3.59
N SER A 9 56.87 -1.65 4.35
CA SER A 9 55.92 -2.56 5.00
C SER A 9 55.08 -1.79 6.04
N LEU A 10 53.79 -1.78 5.86
CA LEU A 10 52.86 -1.31 6.87
C LEU A 10 52.74 -2.37 8.00
N PRO A 11 52.68 -1.96 9.26
CA PRO A 11 52.55 -2.89 10.37
C PRO A 11 51.17 -3.55 10.37
N ARG A 12 51.16 -4.85 10.56
CA ARG A 12 49.92 -5.65 10.86
C ARG A 12 49.45 -5.23 12.24
N ASN A 13 48.28 -4.59 12.30
CA ASN A 13 47.54 -4.40 13.55
C ASN A 13 46.28 -5.25 13.49
N PRO A 14 46.12 -6.25 14.33
CA PRO A 14 44.88 -6.98 14.44
C PRO A 14 43.90 -6.08 15.19
N LEU A 15 42.88 -5.57 14.50
CA LEU A 15 41.74 -4.92 15.12
C LEU A 15 40.92 -5.98 15.85
N SER A 16 41.30 -6.31 17.08
CA SER A 16 40.35 -6.88 18.05
C SER A 16 39.52 -5.72 18.60
N VAL A 17 38.36 -5.49 18.00
CA VAL A 17 37.34 -4.62 18.59
C VAL A 17 36.57 -5.47 19.56
N GLU A 18 36.85 -5.32 20.87
CA GLU A 18 35.95 -5.82 21.89
C GLU A 18 34.62 -5.08 21.79
N PRO A 19 33.46 -5.78 21.78
CA PRO A 19 32.18 -5.11 21.74
C PRO A 19 31.91 -4.44 23.08
N THR A 20 31.95 -3.12 23.10
CA THR A 20 31.39 -2.35 24.21
C THR A 20 29.87 -2.58 24.25
N ALA A 21 29.39 -3.18 25.30
CA ALA A 21 28.02 -3.42 25.58
C ALA A 21 27.22 -2.10 25.63
N VAL A 22 26.41 -1.84 24.62
CA VAL A 22 25.36 -0.82 24.65
C VAL A 22 24.01 -1.52 24.79
N GLY A 23 23.48 -1.41 26.00
CA GLY A 23 22.05 -1.42 26.33
C GLY A 23 21.22 -2.64 25.94
N ALA A 24 20.85 -3.40 26.95
CA ALA A 24 19.91 -4.50 27.00
C ALA A 24 18.66 -4.32 26.11
N GLY A 25 18.32 -5.37 25.33
CA GLY A 25 16.97 -5.57 24.82
C GLY A 25 16.83 -6.00 23.36
N LEU A 26 17.81 -6.64 22.76
CA LEU A 26 17.61 -7.35 21.48
C LEU A 26 17.99 -8.82 21.67
N THR A 27 16.99 -9.67 21.63
CA THR A 27 17.13 -11.12 21.59
C THR A 27 17.90 -11.52 20.33
N ASP A 28 18.95 -12.33 20.50
CA ASP A 28 19.66 -13.19 19.58
C ASP A 28 19.38 -12.98 18.07
N GLY A 29 20.00 -11.96 17.51
CA GLY A 29 20.18 -11.87 16.06
C GLY A 29 21.54 -12.46 15.72
N SER A 30 21.64 -13.78 15.50
CA SER A 30 22.84 -14.41 14.94
C SER A 30 23.01 -14.00 13.49
N GLY A 31 23.64 -12.85 13.25
CA GLY A 31 24.18 -12.54 11.94
C GLY A 31 25.34 -13.49 11.64
N SER A 32 25.34 -14.14 10.48
CA SER A 32 26.49 -14.93 10.03
C SER A 32 27.39 -14.07 9.16
N CYS A 33 28.70 -14.16 9.38
CA CYS A 33 29.70 -13.53 8.51
C CYS A 33 30.60 -14.64 7.98
N GLU A 34 30.49 -14.94 6.69
CA GLU A 34 31.38 -15.90 6.03
C GLU A 34 32.53 -15.15 5.34
N LEU A 35 33.75 -15.52 5.70
CA LEU A 35 34.97 -15.03 5.08
C LEU A 35 35.50 -16.11 4.12
N ARG A 36 35.55 -15.80 2.84
CA ARG A 36 36.09 -16.70 1.81
C ARG A 36 37.33 -16.12 1.17
N GLU A 37 38.32 -16.98 0.93
CA GLU A 37 39.49 -16.60 0.10
C GLU A 37 39.32 -17.18 -1.31
N HIS A 38 39.46 -16.33 -2.32
CA HIS A 38 39.49 -16.76 -3.71
C HIS A 38 40.63 -16.05 -4.47
N LYS A 39 41.60 -16.82 -4.96
CA LYS A 39 42.76 -16.33 -5.74
C LYS A 39 43.50 -15.15 -5.06
N GLY A 40 43.67 -15.19 -3.74
CA GLY A 40 44.34 -14.16 -2.97
C GLY A 40 43.46 -12.91 -2.65
N ASN A 41 42.20 -12.93 -3.00
CA ASN A 41 41.23 -11.92 -2.62
C ASN A 41 40.40 -12.37 -1.41
N HIS A 42 40.11 -11.44 -0.51
CA HIS A 42 39.19 -11.68 0.60
C HIS A 42 37.79 -11.29 0.20
N LEU A 43 36.85 -12.23 0.28
CA LEU A 43 35.41 -12.05 0.04
C LEU A 43 34.70 -12.18 1.40
N VAL A 44 33.86 -11.22 1.72
CA VAL A 44 33.08 -11.21 2.97
C VAL A 44 31.61 -11.06 2.65
N ASP A 45 30.84 -12.08 2.94
CA ASP A 45 29.38 -12.04 2.89
C ASP A 45 28.84 -12.01 4.33
N ALA A 46 28.07 -11.00 4.66
CA ALA A 46 27.48 -10.85 5.98
C ALA A 46 25.95 -10.75 5.89
N GLU A 47 25.26 -11.64 6.59
CA GLU A 47 23.81 -11.61 6.75
C GLU A 47 23.45 -10.94 8.08
N PHE A 48 22.49 -10.02 8.07
CA PHE A 48 21.98 -9.39 9.27
C PHE A 48 20.48 -9.08 9.11
N GLN A 49 19.77 -9.03 10.25
CA GLN A 49 18.36 -8.71 10.29
C GLN A 49 18.13 -7.31 10.86
N VAL A 50 17.21 -6.56 10.26
CA VAL A 50 16.76 -5.27 10.78
C VAL A 50 15.30 -5.40 11.22
N PRO A 51 15.02 -5.32 12.55
CA PRO A 51 13.65 -5.42 13.02
C PRO A 51 12.88 -4.13 12.71
N PHE A 52 11.74 -4.26 12.06
CA PHE A 52 10.76 -3.18 11.90
C PHE A 52 9.60 -3.38 12.87
N ARG A 53 9.00 -2.28 13.35
CA ARG A 53 7.76 -2.30 14.10
C ARG A 53 6.69 -1.54 13.32
N HIS A 54 5.74 -2.26 12.77
CA HIS A 54 4.58 -1.69 12.08
C HIS A 54 3.44 -1.52 13.09
N ARG A 55 3.04 -0.27 13.37
CA ARG A 55 1.97 0.05 14.32
C ARG A 55 0.70 0.35 13.57
N VAL A 56 -0.30 -0.53 13.66
CA VAL A 56 -1.65 -0.27 13.12
C VAL A 56 -2.61 -0.08 14.29
N ARG A 57 -3.44 0.94 14.22
CA ARG A 57 -4.44 1.29 15.22
C ARG A 57 -5.79 1.50 14.55
N PHE A 58 -6.86 1.20 15.26
CA PHE A 58 -8.23 1.47 14.83
C PHE A 58 -8.89 2.34 15.88
N THR A 59 -9.45 3.50 15.46
CA THR A 59 -10.03 4.54 16.32
C THR A 59 -11.36 5.00 15.76
N HIS A 60 -12.12 5.72 16.57
CA HIS A 60 -13.37 6.33 16.16
C HIS A 60 -13.25 7.85 15.98
N ASP A 61 -12.44 8.54 16.79
CA ASP A 61 -12.15 9.98 16.66
C ASP A 61 -10.74 10.26 17.22
N VAL A 62 -9.73 9.98 16.40
CA VAL A 62 -8.30 10.07 16.77
C VAL A 62 -7.84 11.49 17.13
N LEU A 63 -8.54 12.51 16.71
CA LEU A 63 -8.27 13.92 17.07
C LEU A 63 -9.12 14.41 18.24
N GLY A 64 -10.06 13.57 18.73
CA GLY A 64 -10.98 13.88 19.82
C GLY A 64 -10.89 12.88 20.97
N GLU A 65 -11.84 11.93 21.04
CA GLU A 65 -11.95 10.99 22.17
C GLU A 65 -10.78 10.00 22.24
N ASP A 66 -10.24 9.58 21.08
CA ASP A 66 -9.13 8.63 20.98
C ASP A 66 -7.76 9.31 20.82
N ALA A 67 -7.65 10.61 21.18
CA ALA A 67 -6.44 11.42 20.99
C ALA A 67 -5.18 10.84 21.66
N ASP A 68 -5.34 10.11 22.76
CA ASP A 68 -4.25 9.46 23.48
C ASP A 68 -3.55 8.39 22.61
N ILE A 69 -4.26 7.77 21.66
CA ILE A 69 -3.68 6.78 20.76
C ILE A 69 -2.69 7.43 19.80
N LEU A 70 -3.02 8.60 19.22
CA LEU A 70 -2.10 9.36 18.37
C LEU A 70 -0.91 9.87 19.21
N LEU A 71 -1.18 10.38 20.38
CA LEU A 71 -0.16 10.88 21.30
C LEU A 71 0.85 9.77 21.68
N ASP A 72 0.36 8.57 21.98
CA ASP A 72 1.22 7.40 22.25
C ASP A 72 2.07 7.01 21.04
N CYS A 73 1.50 7.05 19.83
CA CYS A 73 2.23 6.79 18.58
C CYS A 73 3.36 7.81 18.34
N LEU A 74 3.18 9.07 18.72
CA LEU A 74 4.20 10.12 18.60
C LEU A 74 5.32 10.03 19.64
N GLU A 75 5.21 9.16 20.62
CA GLU A 75 6.21 8.84 21.66
C GLU A 75 6.91 10.06 22.30
N PRO A 76 6.20 11.05 22.84
CA PRO A 76 6.81 12.23 23.45
C PRO A 76 7.38 11.91 24.85
N ARG A 77 8.59 11.36 24.93
CA ARG A 77 9.15 10.83 26.19
C ARG A 77 9.88 11.86 27.04
N HIS A 78 10.78 12.66 26.44
CA HIS A 78 11.69 13.53 27.19
C HIS A 78 11.81 14.96 26.65
N GLN A 79 11.37 15.19 25.41
CA GLN A 79 11.40 16.49 24.75
C GLN A 79 10.11 16.69 23.97
N ARG A 80 9.75 17.92 23.70
CA ARG A 80 8.68 18.23 22.76
C ARG A 80 9.00 17.60 21.42
N VAL A 81 8.04 16.83 20.92
CA VAL A 81 8.16 16.18 19.62
C VAL A 81 7.67 17.13 18.56
N ARG A 82 8.48 17.33 17.53
CA ARG A 82 8.16 18.21 16.40
C ARG A 82 7.44 17.42 15.32
N VAL A 83 6.31 17.95 14.88
CA VAL A 83 5.41 17.32 13.92
C VAL A 83 5.06 18.32 12.82
N MET A 84 5.26 17.93 11.56
CA MET A 84 4.68 18.61 10.41
C MET A 84 3.42 17.85 9.98
N ALA A 85 2.28 18.55 9.84
CA ALA A 85 1.05 17.95 9.35
C ALA A 85 0.84 18.30 7.87
N VAL A 86 0.56 17.25 7.08
CA VAL A 86 0.18 17.34 5.66
C VAL A 86 -1.23 16.80 5.52
N VAL A 87 -2.09 17.52 4.84
CA VAL A 87 -3.50 17.14 4.66
C VAL A 87 -3.89 17.21 3.19
N ASP A 88 -4.67 16.25 2.74
CA ASP A 88 -5.36 16.30 1.45
C ASP A 88 -6.31 17.51 1.43
N ALA A 89 -6.15 18.39 0.44
CA ALA A 89 -6.95 19.62 0.31
C ALA A 89 -8.45 19.33 0.20
N GLY A 90 -8.82 18.23 -0.53
CA GLY A 90 -10.21 17.80 -0.64
C GLY A 90 -10.79 17.36 0.70
N ILE A 91 -10.00 16.66 1.51
CA ILE A 91 -10.38 16.23 2.86
C ILE A 91 -10.45 17.45 3.82
N ALA A 92 -9.49 18.35 3.74
CA ALA A 92 -9.48 19.58 4.54
C ALA A 92 -10.71 20.47 4.29
N ALA A 93 -11.21 20.49 3.05
CA ALA A 93 -12.43 21.19 2.66
C ALA A 93 -13.71 20.38 2.95
N GLY A 94 -13.68 19.06 2.76
CA GLY A 94 -14.84 18.18 2.84
C GLY A 94 -15.22 17.73 4.25
N VAL A 95 -14.27 17.72 5.20
CA VAL A 95 -14.51 17.31 6.59
C VAL A 95 -14.69 18.56 7.47
N PRO A 96 -15.92 18.88 7.89
CA PRO A 96 -16.18 20.07 8.68
C PRO A 96 -15.38 20.08 9.98
N GLY A 97 -14.65 21.16 10.21
CA GLY A 97 -13.89 21.36 11.45
C GLY A 97 -12.61 20.54 11.58
N LEU A 98 -12.15 19.83 10.54
CA LEU A 98 -10.92 19.04 10.60
C LEU A 98 -9.69 19.89 10.99
N ARG A 99 -9.51 21.05 10.37
CA ARG A 99 -8.41 21.97 10.70
C ARG A 99 -8.45 22.37 12.19
N GLN A 100 -9.63 22.78 12.66
CA GLN A 100 -9.83 23.15 14.06
C GLN A 100 -9.57 21.97 15.03
N LYS A 101 -9.93 20.75 14.64
CA LYS A 101 -9.64 19.55 15.44
C LYS A 101 -8.12 19.28 15.52
N ILE A 102 -7.40 19.44 14.40
CA ILE A 102 -5.93 19.30 14.38
C ILE A 102 -5.29 20.36 15.26
N ASP A 103 -5.65 21.64 15.09
CA ASP A 103 -5.11 22.75 15.89
C ASP A 103 -5.42 22.57 17.38
N ALA A 104 -6.64 22.15 17.71
CA ALA A 104 -7.05 21.88 19.09
C ALA A 104 -6.26 20.71 19.70
N PHE A 105 -5.98 19.64 18.93
CA PHE A 105 -5.15 18.53 19.37
C PHE A 105 -3.74 19.00 19.76
N PHE A 106 -3.06 19.73 18.86
CA PHE A 106 -1.70 20.23 19.13
C PHE A 106 -1.68 21.30 20.23
N THR A 107 -2.70 22.15 20.32
CA THR A 107 -2.83 23.14 21.40
C THR A 107 -3.01 22.48 22.75
N ARG A 108 -3.84 21.43 22.84
CA ARG A 108 -4.07 20.66 24.08
C ARG A 108 -2.81 19.97 24.58
N HIS A 109 -1.96 19.54 23.67
CA HIS A 109 -0.74 18.77 23.99
C HIS A 109 0.55 19.56 23.73
N ASN A 110 0.49 20.89 23.80
CA ASN A 110 1.61 21.79 23.45
C ASN A 110 2.81 21.70 24.41
N ASP A 111 2.62 21.10 25.58
CA ASP A 111 3.69 20.75 26.52
C ASP A 111 4.56 19.59 26.02
N ARG A 112 4.02 18.73 25.16
CA ARG A 112 4.63 17.50 24.67
C ARG A 112 4.87 17.50 23.15
N LEU A 113 4.03 18.20 22.38
CA LEU A 113 4.07 18.27 20.93
C LEU A 113 4.25 19.69 20.44
N GLU A 114 4.86 19.82 19.26
CA GLU A 114 4.99 21.07 18.51
C GLU A 114 4.53 20.84 17.08
N LEU A 115 3.44 21.50 16.68
CA LEU A 115 3.13 21.66 15.26
C LEU A 115 4.07 22.72 14.70
N VAL A 116 5.04 22.32 13.87
CA VAL A 116 6.17 23.20 13.47
C VAL A 116 5.81 24.24 12.43
N ALA A 117 4.65 24.11 11.79
CA ALA A 117 4.11 25.04 10.81
C ALA A 117 2.59 24.87 10.70
N ASP A 118 1.92 25.81 10.02
CA ASP A 118 0.54 25.64 9.58
C ASP A 118 0.39 24.36 8.74
N LEU A 119 -0.83 23.85 8.68
CA LEU A 119 -1.14 22.66 7.89
C LEU A 119 -0.71 22.84 6.43
N PHE A 120 0.06 21.90 5.92
CA PHE A 120 0.43 21.89 4.52
C PHE A 120 -0.62 21.12 3.72
N GLU A 121 -1.32 21.83 2.85
CA GLU A 121 -2.34 21.23 2.00
C GLU A 121 -1.73 20.78 0.68
N LEU A 122 -2.05 19.55 0.32
CA LEU A 122 -1.64 18.92 -0.93
C LEU A 122 -2.90 18.51 -1.70
N GLU A 123 -2.97 18.89 -2.98
CA GLU A 123 -4.06 18.44 -3.84
C GLU A 123 -4.11 16.90 -3.85
N GLY A 124 -5.31 16.35 -3.62
CA GLY A 124 -5.53 14.92 -3.57
C GLY A 124 -5.72 14.28 -4.93
N GLY A 125 -6.06 12.99 -4.92
CA GLY A 125 -6.23 12.19 -6.13
C GLY A 125 -4.90 11.74 -6.74
N GLU A 126 -4.96 10.93 -7.80
CA GLU A 126 -3.76 10.41 -8.48
C GLU A 126 -2.90 11.52 -9.10
N ASP A 127 -3.49 12.68 -9.41
CA ASP A 127 -2.78 13.84 -9.94
C ASP A 127 -1.68 14.36 -9.00
N CYS A 128 -1.83 14.19 -7.71
CA CYS A 128 -0.78 14.52 -6.74
C CYS A 128 0.53 13.75 -7.02
N LYS A 129 0.44 12.51 -7.51
CA LYS A 129 1.61 11.69 -7.88
C LYS A 129 2.17 12.05 -9.25
N ASN A 130 1.37 12.70 -10.11
CA ASN A 130 1.77 13.18 -11.44
C ASN A 130 2.33 14.60 -11.40
N THR A 131 2.08 15.36 -10.32
CA THR A 131 2.48 16.77 -10.22
C THR A 131 4.01 16.89 -10.18
N PRO A 132 4.64 17.53 -11.19
CA PRO A 132 6.08 17.75 -11.17
C PRO A 132 6.47 18.58 -9.93
N GLY A 133 7.52 18.15 -9.24
CA GLY A 133 8.07 18.91 -8.11
C GLY A 133 7.39 18.65 -6.75
N VAL A 134 6.27 17.92 -6.66
CA VAL A 134 5.58 17.67 -5.38
C VAL A 134 6.52 17.11 -4.30
N VAL A 135 7.41 16.20 -4.69
CA VAL A 135 8.40 15.62 -3.77
C VAL A 135 9.45 16.66 -3.39
N ASP A 136 9.94 17.43 -4.36
CA ASP A 136 10.96 18.47 -4.12
C ASP A 136 10.41 19.59 -3.23
N ASP A 137 9.14 19.96 -3.38
CA ASP A 137 8.45 20.94 -2.53
C ASP A 137 8.33 20.43 -1.09
N LEU A 138 7.96 19.16 -0.91
CA LEU A 138 7.93 18.52 0.41
C LEU A 138 9.32 18.47 1.05
N LEU A 139 10.35 18.07 0.28
CA LEU A 139 11.74 18.02 0.75
C LEU A 139 12.26 19.42 1.13
N ALA A 140 11.96 20.44 0.30
CA ALA A 140 12.31 21.84 0.61
C ALA A 140 11.66 22.30 1.91
N ARG A 141 10.40 21.92 2.13
CA ARG A 141 9.66 22.24 3.34
C ARG A 141 10.24 21.54 4.57
N PHE A 142 10.56 20.25 4.45
CA PHE A 142 11.23 19.53 5.54
C PHE A 142 12.55 20.19 5.93
N ASN A 143 13.33 20.62 4.94
CA ASN A 143 14.58 21.35 5.17
C ASN A 143 14.36 22.70 5.83
N GLN A 144 13.39 23.52 5.36
CA GLN A 144 13.07 24.84 5.94
C GLN A 144 12.62 24.73 7.39
N LEU A 145 11.97 23.63 7.76
CA LEU A 145 11.47 23.38 9.11
C LEU A 145 12.46 22.60 9.97
N ASP A 146 13.69 22.38 9.50
CA ASP A 146 14.73 21.60 10.21
C ASP A 146 14.21 20.25 10.76
N LEU A 147 13.42 19.53 9.94
CA LEU A 147 12.95 18.21 10.33
C LEU A 147 14.08 17.18 10.22
N ASP A 148 14.27 16.41 11.27
CA ASP A 148 15.25 15.33 11.34
C ASP A 148 14.59 13.94 11.50
N ARG A 149 15.42 12.89 11.62
CA ARG A 149 14.97 11.49 11.76
C ARG A 149 14.16 11.19 13.02
N ARG A 150 14.11 12.08 13.98
CA ARG A 150 13.35 11.94 15.24
C ARG A 150 12.04 12.70 15.22
N ASN A 151 11.87 13.57 14.24
CA ASN A 151 10.63 14.30 14.02
C ASN A 151 9.61 13.46 13.28
N TYR A 152 8.40 13.95 13.17
CA TYR A 152 7.31 13.23 12.51
C TYR A 152 6.70 14.05 11.39
N VAL A 153 6.29 13.33 10.35
CA VAL A 153 5.34 13.80 9.35
C VAL A 153 4.02 13.08 9.62
N LEU A 154 2.99 13.82 9.96
CA LEU A 154 1.61 13.33 10.08
C LEU A 154 0.91 13.62 8.75
N VAL A 155 0.51 12.59 8.04
CA VAL A 155 -0.20 12.73 6.77
C VAL A 155 -1.64 12.25 6.89
N ILE A 156 -2.58 13.08 6.44
CA ILE A 156 -4.03 12.83 6.47
C ILE A 156 -4.53 12.88 5.04
N GLY A 157 -4.88 11.73 4.45
CA GLY A 157 -5.28 11.69 3.04
C GLY A 157 -5.58 10.31 2.51
N GLY A 158 -5.98 10.25 1.24
CA GLY A 158 -6.13 9.00 0.48
C GLY A 158 -4.78 8.41 0.05
N GLY A 159 -4.81 7.22 -0.55
CA GLY A 159 -3.61 6.45 -0.91
C GLY A 159 -2.56 7.24 -1.69
N ALA A 160 -2.95 8.04 -2.67
CA ALA A 160 -2.01 8.81 -3.49
C ALA A 160 -1.23 9.86 -2.67
N VAL A 161 -1.92 10.57 -1.77
CA VAL A 161 -1.28 11.55 -0.86
C VAL A 161 -0.38 10.83 0.14
N LEU A 162 -0.82 9.67 0.68
CA LEU A 162 0.00 8.86 1.58
C LEU A 162 1.29 8.40 0.90
N ASP A 163 1.21 8.00 -0.38
CA ASP A 163 2.34 7.53 -1.18
C ASP A 163 3.35 8.65 -1.46
N ALA A 164 2.88 9.81 -1.94
CA ALA A 164 3.74 10.94 -2.29
C ALA A 164 4.47 11.52 -1.07
N VAL A 165 3.73 11.76 0.03
CA VAL A 165 4.30 12.24 1.29
C VAL A 165 5.20 11.18 1.92
N GLY A 166 4.78 9.91 1.86
CA GLY A 166 5.56 8.78 2.37
C GLY A 166 6.89 8.61 1.64
N TYR A 167 6.88 8.78 0.31
CA TYR A 167 8.11 8.76 -0.48
C TYR A 167 9.05 9.91 -0.08
N ALA A 168 8.54 11.15 0.00
CA ALA A 168 9.35 12.30 0.43
C ALA A 168 9.94 12.09 1.84
N ALA A 169 9.13 11.61 2.80
CA ALA A 169 9.59 11.32 4.16
C ALA A 169 10.64 10.20 4.21
N ALA A 170 10.48 9.17 3.37
CA ALA A 170 11.41 8.04 3.34
C ALA A 170 12.79 8.39 2.79
N VAL A 171 12.88 9.30 1.81
CA VAL A 171 14.15 9.71 1.21
C VAL A 171 14.84 10.84 1.97
N ALA A 172 14.10 11.67 2.70
CA ALA A 172 14.63 12.74 3.52
C ALA A 172 15.43 12.18 4.71
N HIS A 173 16.69 12.58 4.88
CA HIS A 173 17.57 12.12 5.95
C HIS A 173 17.65 10.59 6.14
N ARG A 174 17.38 9.79 5.11
CA ARG A 174 17.27 8.33 5.15
C ARG A 174 16.10 7.83 6.03
N GLY A 175 15.04 8.60 6.09
CA GLY A 175 13.78 8.29 6.76
C GLY A 175 13.42 9.24 7.91
N ILE A 176 12.41 10.08 7.69
CA ILE A 176 11.67 10.79 8.74
C ILE A 176 10.48 9.91 9.14
N ARG A 177 10.12 9.90 10.41
CA ARG A 177 9.01 9.07 10.91
C ARG A 177 7.68 9.52 10.31
N LEU A 178 7.00 8.60 9.63
CA LEU A 178 5.72 8.87 8.99
C LEU A 178 4.57 8.27 9.80
N VAL A 179 3.61 9.08 10.21
CA VAL A 179 2.33 8.66 10.77
C VAL A 179 1.24 8.91 9.74
N ARG A 180 0.53 7.85 9.34
CA ARG A 180 -0.54 7.90 8.36
C ARG A 180 -1.91 7.90 9.04
N LEU A 181 -2.77 8.83 8.64
CA LEU A 181 -4.22 8.82 8.90
C LEU A 181 -4.94 8.63 7.55
N PRO A 182 -5.17 7.39 7.12
CA PRO A 182 -5.86 7.11 5.88
C PRO A 182 -7.31 7.60 5.92
N THR A 183 -7.75 8.28 4.86
CA THR A 183 -9.09 8.90 4.81
C THR A 183 -10.05 8.23 3.85
N THR A 184 -9.59 7.22 3.08
CA THR A 184 -10.44 6.44 2.19
C THR A 184 -10.52 4.99 2.66
N THR A 185 -11.60 4.28 2.34
CA THR A 185 -11.74 2.85 2.62
C THR A 185 -10.58 2.07 2.01
N LEU A 186 -10.24 2.34 0.72
CA LEU A 186 -9.12 1.73 0.03
C LEU A 186 -7.77 1.96 0.73
N ALA A 187 -7.56 3.13 1.32
CA ALA A 187 -6.32 3.39 2.04
C ALA A 187 -6.33 2.75 3.45
N GLN A 188 -7.50 2.59 4.07
CA GLN A 188 -7.60 1.96 5.38
C GLN A 188 -7.48 0.44 5.32
N ASP A 189 -7.95 -0.19 4.26
CA ASP A 189 -7.99 -1.64 4.13
C ASP A 189 -6.78 -2.23 3.38
N ASP A 190 -6.09 -1.43 2.55
CA ASP A 190 -5.00 -1.88 1.69
C ASP A 190 -3.81 -0.90 1.68
N SER A 191 -3.85 0.13 0.81
CA SER A 191 -2.66 0.93 0.46
C SER A 191 -2.02 1.68 1.62
N GLY A 192 -2.80 2.16 2.59
CA GLY A 192 -2.27 2.84 3.77
C GLY A 192 -1.57 1.92 4.75
N ILE A 193 -1.94 0.62 4.79
CA ILE A 193 -1.30 -0.42 5.59
C ILE A 193 0.04 -0.84 4.96
N GLY A 194 0.13 -0.77 3.63
CA GLY A 194 1.29 -1.18 2.86
C GLY A 194 2.58 -0.45 3.23
N VAL A 195 3.69 -1.02 2.78
CA VAL A 195 5.05 -0.47 2.97
C VAL A 195 5.59 0.20 1.71
N LYS A 196 4.79 0.27 0.66
CA LYS A 196 5.12 0.92 -0.60
C LYS A 196 4.89 2.42 -0.50
N ASN A 197 5.76 3.21 -1.13
CA ASN A 197 5.63 4.66 -1.26
C ASN A 197 6.18 5.05 -2.64
N ALA A 198 5.42 5.77 -3.44
CA ALA A 198 5.83 6.08 -4.80
C ALA A 198 5.14 7.32 -5.38
N VAL A 199 5.76 7.86 -6.44
CA VAL A 199 5.17 8.84 -7.36
C VAL A 199 5.30 8.36 -8.79
N ASN A 200 4.47 8.92 -9.67
CA ASN A 200 4.48 8.57 -11.08
C ASN A 200 5.60 9.33 -11.82
N LEU A 201 6.17 8.71 -12.83
CA LEU A 201 7.20 9.31 -13.67
C LEU A 201 7.20 8.65 -15.05
N PHE A 202 7.50 9.40 -16.12
CA PHE A 202 7.52 8.91 -17.50
C PHE A 202 6.19 8.28 -17.95
N ASP A 203 5.07 8.86 -17.54
CA ASP A 203 3.71 8.35 -17.79
C ASP A 203 3.49 6.91 -17.25
N LYS A 204 4.33 6.50 -16.28
CA LYS A 204 4.23 5.21 -15.63
C LYS A 204 3.86 5.37 -14.15
N LYS A 205 2.85 4.60 -13.74
CA LYS A 205 2.36 4.59 -12.35
C LYS A 205 3.43 4.00 -11.42
N ASN A 206 3.64 4.67 -10.25
CA ASN A 206 4.52 4.20 -9.18
C ASN A 206 6.00 3.94 -9.61
N TRP A 207 6.46 4.59 -10.67
CA TRP A 207 7.80 4.36 -11.22
C TRP A 207 8.94 4.74 -10.28
N LYS A 208 8.79 5.84 -9.57
CA LYS A 208 9.78 6.34 -8.62
C LYS A 208 9.28 6.06 -7.20
N GLY A 209 9.82 5.04 -6.56
CA GLY A 209 9.33 4.59 -5.27
C GLY A 209 10.38 3.95 -4.37
N THR A 210 9.95 3.64 -3.16
CA THR A 210 10.75 2.93 -2.15
C THR A 210 9.85 2.13 -1.23
N PHE A 211 10.39 1.07 -0.65
CA PHE A 211 9.79 0.38 0.48
C PHE A 211 10.21 1.09 1.77
N ALA A 212 9.24 1.54 2.54
CA ALA A 212 9.48 2.13 3.86
C ALA A 212 8.29 1.83 4.79
N VAL A 213 8.57 1.17 5.90
CA VAL A 213 7.56 0.86 6.92
C VAL A 213 7.13 2.16 7.59
N PRO A 214 5.85 2.56 7.57
CA PRO A 214 5.38 3.74 8.28
C PRO A 214 5.58 3.56 9.78
N TRP A 215 5.85 4.64 10.49
CA TRP A 215 5.99 4.63 11.95
C TRP A 215 4.71 4.17 12.63
N ALA A 216 3.57 4.67 12.15
CA ALA A 216 2.24 4.20 12.54
C ALA A 216 1.23 4.45 11.43
N VAL A 217 0.18 3.62 11.39
CA VAL A 217 -1.04 3.81 10.61
C VAL A 217 -2.20 3.81 11.59
N ILE A 218 -3.05 4.83 11.55
CA ILE A 218 -4.23 4.94 12.41
C ILE A 218 -5.46 5.06 11.52
N ASN A 219 -6.22 3.97 11.43
CA ASN A 219 -7.47 3.88 10.71
C ASN A 219 -8.58 4.44 11.58
N ASP A 220 -9.05 5.63 11.25
CA ASP A 220 -10.06 6.34 12.02
C ASP A 220 -11.42 6.30 11.33
N ALA A 221 -12.47 5.89 12.06
CA ALA A 221 -13.81 5.75 11.53
C ALA A 221 -14.43 7.10 11.12
N ALA A 222 -14.12 8.19 11.84
CA ALA A 222 -14.64 9.51 11.51
C ALA A 222 -14.16 9.99 10.14
N LEU A 223 -12.94 9.61 9.72
CA LEU A 223 -12.35 10.04 8.44
C LEU A 223 -13.04 9.38 7.24
N VAL A 224 -13.45 8.11 7.33
CA VAL A 224 -14.13 7.42 6.22
C VAL A 224 -15.63 7.69 6.19
N SER A 225 -16.22 8.12 7.31
CA SER A 225 -17.67 8.40 7.39
C SER A 225 -18.12 9.56 6.50
N THR A 226 -17.21 10.44 6.09
CA THR A 226 -17.49 11.63 5.27
C THR A 226 -17.27 11.43 3.77
N LEU A 227 -16.77 10.27 3.36
CA LEU A 227 -16.51 9.97 1.94
C LEU A 227 -17.81 10.03 1.10
N PRO A 228 -17.73 10.48 -0.16
CA PRO A 228 -18.78 10.22 -1.14
C PRO A 228 -19.03 8.72 -1.31
N ASP A 229 -20.23 8.32 -1.64
CA ASP A 229 -20.62 6.90 -1.74
C ASP A 229 -19.73 6.09 -2.69
N ARG A 230 -19.39 6.67 -3.84
CA ARG A 230 -18.50 6.02 -4.81
C ARG A 230 -17.13 5.70 -4.19
N ASP A 231 -16.54 6.66 -3.47
CA ASP A 231 -15.24 6.51 -2.84
C ASP A 231 -15.30 5.60 -1.61
N PHE A 232 -16.41 5.65 -0.87
CA PHE A 232 -16.63 4.75 0.25
C PHE A 232 -16.69 3.28 -0.18
N ARG A 233 -17.40 2.98 -1.27
CA ARG A 233 -17.54 1.61 -1.77
C ARG A 233 -16.27 1.07 -2.41
N ASN A 234 -15.45 1.96 -2.96
CA ASN A 234 -14.30 1.63 -3.80
C ASN A 234 -13.28 0.71 -3.12
N GLY A 235 -13.01 0.87 -1.82
CA GLY A 235 -12.04 0.05 -1.10
C GLY A 235 -12.49 -1.41 -0.89
N PHE A 236 -13.80 -1.68 -0.86
CA PHE A 236 -14.25 -3.04 -0.56
C PHE A 236 -13.96 -4.08 -1.64
N SER A 237 -13.52 -3.68 -2.83
CA SER A 237 -12.94 -4.62 -3.81
C SER A 237 -11.67 -5.27 -3.30
N GLU A 238 -10.84 -4.53 -2.55
CA GLU A 238 -9.63 -5.04 -1.91
C GLU A 238 -9.97 -6.01 -0.77
N ALA A 239 -11.00 -5.71 0.01
CA ALA A 239 -11.51 -6.62 1.04
C ALA A 239 -11.99 -7.94 0.42
N VAL A 240 -12.71 -7.91 -0.71
CA VAL A 240 -13.11 -9.12 -1.45
C VAL A 240 -11.87 -9.85 -1.97
N LYS A 241 -10.90 -9.15 -2.56
CA LYS A 241 -9.65 -9.73 -3.04
C LYS A 241 -8.94 -10.50 -1.93
N VAL A 242 -8.65 -9.84 -0.81
CA VAL A 242 -7.88 -10.45 0.26
C VAL A 242 -8.64 -11.60 0.93
N SER A 243 -9.98 -11.54 1.02
CA SER A 243 -10.80 -12.62 1.54
C SER A 243 -10.73 -13.86 0.65
N LEU A 244 -10.83 -13.69 -0.67
CA LEU A 244 -10.69 -14.79 -1.64
C LEU A 244 -9.31 -15.47 -1.56
N LEU A 245 -8.27 -14.70 -1.25
CA LEU A 245 -6.90 -15.22 -1.16
C LEU A 245 -6.57 -15.87 0.19
N LYS A 246 -7.18 -15.42 1.29
CA LYS A 246 -6.68 -15.72 2.64
C LYS A 246 -7.74 -16.26 3.61
N ASP A 247 -9.04 -16.00 3.40
CA ASP A 247 -10.03 -16.21 4.47
C ASP A 247 -11.44 -16.43 3.90
N ALA A 248 -11.82 -17.70 3.75
CA ALA A 248 -13.13 -18.07 3.21
C ALA A 248 -14.31 -17.58 4.11
N GLU A 249 -14.12 -17.58 5.44
CA GLU A 249 -15.14 -17.06 6.36
C GLU A 249 -15.33 -15.55 6.19
N PHE A 250 -14.24 -14.82 5.97
CA PHE A 250 -14.33 -13.40 5.66
C PHE A 250 -15.06 -13.14 4.34
N PHE A 251 -14.83 -13.98 3.31
CA PHE A 251 -15.58 -13.88 2.07
C PHE A 251 -17.07 -14.16 2.27
N ASP A 252 -17.42 -15.14 3.11
CA ASP A 252 -18.82 -15.43 3.46
C ASP A 252 -19.48 -14.24 4.15
N ASP A 253 -18.81 -13.62 5.11
CA ASP A 253 -19.29 -12.44 5.81
C ASP A 253 -19.46 -11.25 4.87
N LEU A 254 -18.48 -10.96 3.98
CA LEU A 254 -18.60 -9.89 2.99
C LEU A 254 -19.80 -10.09 2.07
N CYS A 255 -20.04 -11.31 1.56
CA CYS A 255 -21.19 -11.61 0.72
C CYS A 255 -22.51 -11.41 1.46
N ARG A 256 -22.58 -11.78 2.75
CA ARG A 256 -23.77 -11.58 3.58
C ARG A 256 -24.04 -10.10 3.83
N ASP A 257 -23.00 -9.33 4.12
CA ASP A 257 -23.09 -7.96 4.60
C ASP A 257 -22.96 -6.91 3.48
N ALA A 258 -22.73 -7.33 2.22
CA ALA A 258 -22.45 -6.46 1.08
C ALA A 258 -23.43 -5.29 0.91
N LYS A 259 -24.75 -5.56 0.98
CA LYS A 259 -25.78 -4.51 0.89
C LYS A 259 -25.74 -3.55 2.06
N ALA A 260 -25.57 -4.07 3.28
CA ALA A 260 -25.45 -3.25 4.48
C ALA A 260 -24.23 -2.31 4.41
N ILE A 261 -23.11 -2.83 3.88
CA ILE A 261 -21.89 -2.04 3.62
C ILE A 261 -22.18 -0.97 2.57
N ALA A 262 -22.78 -1.33 1.44
CA ALA A 262 -23.12 -0.38 0.37
C ALA A 262 -24.09 0.72 0.85
N ASP A 263 -24.99 0.40 1.79
CA ASP A 263 -25.93 1.32 2.44
C ASP A 263 -25.28 2.07 3.63
N ARG A 264 -23.95 2.00 3.78
CA ARG A 264 -23.16 2.71 4.79
C ARG A 264 -23.51 2.32 6.24
N GLN A 265 -23.91 1.10 6.49
CA GLN A 265 -23.96 0.59 7.86
C GLN A 265 -22.51 0.45 8.38
N MET A 266 -22.10 1.38 9.23
CA MET A 266 -20.70 1.49 9.66
C MET A 266 -20.20 0.27 10.43
N GLY A 267 -21.05 -0.45 11.16
CA GLY A 267 -20.64 -1.66 11.86
C GLY A 267 -19.99 -2.70 10.92
N PRO A 268 -20.75 -3.25 9.94
CA PRO A 268 -20.21 -4.19 8.95
C PRO A 268 -19.06 -3.61 8.12
N ALA A 269 -19.14 -2.31 7.75
CA ALA A 269 -18.12 -1.66 6.94
C ALA A 269 -16.76 -1.57 7.67
N LEU A 270 -16.75 -1.11 8.92
CA LEU A 270 -15.53 -1.00 9.73
C LEU A 270 -14.93 -2.37 10.06
N GLU A 271 -15.78 -3.38 10.28
CA GLU A 271 -15.28 -4.74 10.47
C GLU A 271 -14.64 -5.30 9.20
N ALA A 272 -15.22 -5.05 8.02
CA ALA A 272 -14.62 -5.44 6.75
C ALA A 272 -13.26 -4.75 6.54
N ILE A 273 -13.19 -3.43 6.76
CA ILE A 273 -11.94 -2.67 6.70
C ILE A 273 -10.90 -3.23 7.68
N ARG A 274 -11.29 -3.49 8.92
CA ARG A 274 -10.39 -4.02 9.95
C ARG A 274 -9.83 -5.39 9.57
N ARG A 275 -10.68 -6.32 9.10
CA ARG A 275 -10.23 -7.67 8.69
C ARG A 275 -9.32 -7.61 7.47
N SER A 276 -9.66 -6.78 6.45
CA SER A 276 -8.81 -6.58 5.28
C SER A 276 -7.43 -6.04 5.68
N ALA A 277 -7.40 -4.95 6.45
CA ALA A 277 -6.17 -4.35 6.96
C ALA A 277 -5.30 -5.35 7.75
N MET A 278 -5.92 -6.18 8.59
CA MET A 278 -5.20 -7.18 9.38
C MET A 278 -4.63 -8.31 8.52
N TRP A 279 -5.33 -8.75 7.48
CA TRP A 279 -4.80 -9.73 6.53
C TRP A 279 -3.65 -9.15 5.70
N HIS A 280 -3.78 -7.88 5.27
CA HIS A 280 -2.68 -7.19 4.60
C HIS A 280 -1.45 -7.06 5.51
N LEU A 281 -1.65 -6.64 6.76
CA LEU A 281 -0.56 -6.57 7.75
C LEU A 281 0.12 -7.93 7.96
N ARG A 282 -0.66 -9.01 8.14
CA ARG A 282 -0.12 -10.38 8.26
C ARG A 282 0.65 -10.80 7.02
N HIS A 283 0.16 -10.46 5.82
CA HIS A 283 0.89 -10.74 4.59
C HIS A 283 2.29 -10.10 4.60
N ILE A 284 2.40 -8.83 5.03
CA ILE A 284 3.68 -8.13 5.16
C ILE A 284 4.56 -8.75 6.25
N THR A 285 4.00 -9.07 7.42
CA THR A 285 4.79 -9.45 8.60
C THR A 285 5.08 -10.94 8.71
N GLU A 286 4.22 -11.79 8.15
CA GLU A 286 4.27 -13.25 8.27
C GLU A 286 4.49 -13.94 6.92
N GLY A 287 4.28 -13.24 5.79
CA GLY A 287 4.40 -13.80 4.43
C GLY A 287 5.85 -14.06 3.97
N GLY A 288 6.83 -13.55 4.70
CA GLY A 288 8.25 -13.80 4.41
C GLY A 288 8.87 -12.91 3.34
N ASP A 289 8.06 -12.09 2.64
CA ASP A 289 8.55 -11.18 1.58
C ASP A 289 7.91 -9.79 1.68
N PRO A 290 8.21 -9.02 2.75
CA PRO A 290 7.58 -7.72 2.99
C PRO A 290 7.90 -6.66 1.92
N PHE A 291 8.98 -6.85 1.15
CA PHE A 291 9.47 -5.90 0.15
C PHE A 291 9.36 -6.47 -1.28
N GLU A 292 8.58 -7.52 -1.47
CA GLU A 292 8.27 -8.11 -2.78
C GLU A 292 9.53 -8.43 -3.62
N MET A 293 10.50 -9.08 -2.97
CA MET A 293 11.74 -9.54 -3.61
C MET A 293 11.53 -10.81 -4.44
N LEU A 294 10.42 -11.55 -4.17
CA LEU A 294 10.07 -12.77 -4.88
C LEU A 294 9.19 -12.48 -6.10
N GLU A 295 9.04 -13.47 -6.99
CA GLU A 295 8.23 -13.34 -8.21
C GLU A 295 6.71 -13.36 -7.92
N ALA A 296 6.29 -14.13 -6.93
CA ALA A 296 4.87 -14.27 -6.60
C ALA A 296 4.35 -13.06 -5.82
N ARG A 297 3.29 -12.46 -6.32
CA ARG A 297 2.61 -11.33 -5.70
C ARG A 297 1.13 -11.65 -5.51
N PRO A 298 0.75 -12.43 -4.49
CA PRO A 298 -0.63 -12.86 -4.31
C PRO A 298 -1.65 -11.72 -4.25
N LEU A 299 -1.25 -10.56 -3.70
CA LEU A 299 -2.13 -9.40 -3.61
C LEU A 299 -2.39 -8.71 -4.97
N ASP A 300 -1.69 -9.12 -6.03
CA ASP A 300 -1.94 -8.62 -7.40
C ASP A 300 -3.03 -9.43 -8.14
N PHE A 301 -3.80 -10.29 -7.45
CA PHE A 301 -4.99 -10.95 -8.02
C PHE A 301 -5.97 -9.93 -8.60
N GLY A 302 -6.39 -10.09 -9.85
CA GLY A 302 -7.23 -9.14 -10.58
C GLY A 302 -6.52 -7.90 -11.13
N HIS A 303 -5.23 -7.69 -10.80
CA HIS A 303 -4.56 -6.42 -11.05
C HIS A 303 -4.00 -6.25 -12.47
N TRP A 304 -3.69 -7.34 -13.20
CA TRP A 304 -3.22 -7.21 -14.58
C TRP A 304 -4.21 -6.47 -15.47
N SER A 305 -5.49 -6.80 -15.35
CA SER A 305 -6.56 -6.14 -16.10
C SER A 305 -7.02 -4.84 -15.45
N ALA A 306 -6.97 -4.74 -14.11
CA ALA A 306 -7.33 -3.51 -13.41
C ALA A 306 -6.41 -2.34 -13.80
N HIS A 307 -5.11 -2.52 -13.74
CA HIS A 307 -4.15 -1.47 -14.14
C HIS A 307 -4.30 -1.08 -15.62
N LYS A 308 -4.58 -2.07 -16.49
CA LYS A 308 -4.84 -1.79 -17.89
C LYS A 308 -6.13 -0.98 -18.07
N LEU A 309 -7.21 -1.33 -17.37
CA LEU A 309 -8.47 -0.60 -17.41
C LEU A 309 -8.33 0.83 -16.88
N GLU A 310 -7.59 1.05 -15.81
CA GLU A 310 -7.27 2.40 -15.32
C GLU A 310 -6.61 3.25 -16.43
N ALA A 311 -5.57 2.70 -17.09
CA ALA A 311 -4.86 3.38 -18.15
C ALA A 311 -5.76 3.64 -19.37
N MET A 312 -6.52 2.63 -19.84
CA MET A 312 -7.45 2.72 -20.97
C MET A 312 -8.55 3.78 -20.77
N THR A 313 -8.87 4.12 -19.53
CA THR A 313 -9.92 5.08 -19.17
C THR A 313 -9.37 6.43 -18.72
N ASN A 314 -8.06 6.66 -18.82
CA ASN A 314 -7.39 7.85 -18.28
C ASN A 314 -7.78 8.08 -16.81
N PHE A 315 -7.86 6.99 -16.00
CA PHE A 315 -8.20 7.00 -14.58
C PHE A 315 -9.62 7.50 -14.25
N GLU A 316 -10.54 7.57 -15.25
CA GLU A 316 -11.95 7.80 -14.99
C GLU A 316 -12.54 6.64 -14.15
N LEU A 317 -12.19 5.41 -14.50
CA LEU A 317 -12.45 4.23 -13.68
C LEU A 317 -11.51 4.24 -12.48
N ARG A 318 -12.06 4.27 -11.29
CA ARG A 318 -11.28 4.28 -10.06
C ARG A 318 -10.64 2.92 -9.80
N HIS A 319 -9.53 2.91 -9.06
CA HIS A 319 -8.76 1.70 -8.81
C HIS A 319 -9.62 0.52 -8.32
N GLY A 320 -10.39 0.68 -7.24
CA GLY A 320 -11.20 -0.43 -6.73
C GLY A 320 -12.34 -0.86 -7.66
N GLU A 321 -12.85 0.04 -8.50
CA GLU A 321 -13.81 -0.33 -9.56
C GLU A 321 -13.12 -1.19 -10.63
N ALA A 322 -11.91 -0.82 -11.03
CA ALA A 322 -11.11 -1.59 -11.96
C ALA A 322 -10.72 -2.96 -11.37
N VAL A 323 -10.36 -3.01 -10.09
CA VAL A 323 -10.05 -4.25 -9.36
C VAL A 323 -11.27 -5.15 -9.28
N ALA A 324 -12.48 -4.63 -9.02
CA ALA A 324 -13.71 -5.43 -9.01
C ALA A 324 -13.96 -6.10 -10.37
N ILE A 325 -13.74 -5.37 -11.48
CA ILE A 325 -13.85 -5.92 -12.84
C ILE A 325 -12.77 -6.98 -13.06
N GLY A 326 -11.52 -6.70 -12.71
CA GLY A 326 -10.41 -7.63 -12.87
C GLY A 326 -10.60 -8.94 -12.08
N LEU A 327 -11.04 -8.83 -10.85
CA LEU A 327 -11.38 -9.99 -10.02
C LEU A 327 -12.53 -10.81 -10.61
N ALA A 328 -13.56 -10.16 -11.14
CA ALA A 328 -14.67 -10.87 -11.79
C ALA A 328 -14.18 -11.65 -13.02
N ILE A 329 -13.29 -11.07 -13.85
CA ILE A 329 -12.67 -11.75 -15.00
C ILE A 329 -11.84 -12.95 -14.54
N ASP A 330 -10.94 -12.75 -13.58
CA ASP A 330 -10.04 -13.80 -13.09
C ASP A 330 -10.79 -14.93 -12.35
N CYS A 331 -11.90 -14.61 -11.66
CA CYS A 331 -12.77 -15.63 -11.07
C CYS A 331 -13.52 -16.45 -12.14
N LEU A 332 -13.97 -15.85 -13.25
CA LEU A 332 -14.57 -16.57 -14.36
C LEU A 332 -13.55 -17.47 -15.08
N TYR A 333 -12.33 -16.98 -15.25
CA TYR A 333 -11.21 -17.78 -15.76
C TYR A 333 -10.89 -18.94 -14.82
N SER A 334 -10.78 -18.68 -13.52
CA SER A 334 -10.52 -19.69 -12.49
C SER A 334 -11.60 -20.77 -12.44
N ARG A 335 -12.87 -20.40 -12.67
CA ARG A 335 -13.96 -21.36 -12.77
C ARG A 335 -13.72 -22.37 -13.90
N THR A 336 -13.32 -21.88 -15.06
CA THR A 336 -13.13 -22.72 -16.24
C THR A 336 -11.88 -23.58 -16.13
N MET A 337 -10.78 -23.01 -15.63
CA MET A 337 -9.47 -23.67 -15.62
C MET A 337 -9.21 -24.51 -14.37
N PHE A 338 -9.75 -24.10 -13.21
CA PHE A 338 -9.40 -24.65 -11.89
C PHE A 338 -10.61 -25.11 -11.09
N GLY A 339 -11.84 -25.00 -11.65
CA GLY A 339 -13.06 -25.44 -10.98
C GLY A 339 -13.54 -24.54 -9.85
N PHE A 340 -13.19 -23.25 -9.87
CA PHE A 340 -13.63 -22.28 -8.87
C PHE A 340 -15.17 -22.07 -8.94
N GLU A 341 -15.91 -22.69 -8.04
CA GLU A 341 -17.39 -22.68 -8.07
C GLU A 341 -18.03 -21.37 -7.64
N ASP A 342 -17.31 -20.51 -6.88
CA ASP A 342 -17.86 -19.27 -6.29
C ASP A 342 -17.82 -18.04 -7.23
N ALA A 343 -17.45 -18.17 -8.50
CA ALA A 343 -17.36 -17.04 -9.44
C ALA A 343 -18.65 -16.22 -9.52
N ASP A 344 -19.81 -16.88 -9.57
CA ASP A 344 -21.12 -16.21 -9.59
C ASP A 344 -21.44 -15.48 -8.28
N ARG A 345 -20.95 -16.01 -7.18
CA ARG A 345 -21.10 -15.43 -5.86
C ARG A 345 -20.24 -14.18 -5.70
N VAL A 346 -19.00 -14.19 -6.24
CA VAL A 346 -18.11 -13.01 -6.30
C VAL A 346 -18.77 -11.88 -7.09
N ILE A 347 -19.31 -12.18 -8.27
CA ILE A 347 -19.99 -11.19 -9.12
C ILE A 347 -21.20 -10.59 -8.37
N ARG A 348 -22.00 -11.41 -7.71
CA ARG A 348 -23.14 -10.92 -6.89
C ARG A 348 -22.67 -10.06 -5.72
N CYS A 349 -21.60 -10.44 -5.04
CA CYS A 349 -21.02 -9.64 -3.95
C CYS A 349 -20.66 -8.24 -4.43
N PHE A 350 -19.98 -8.10 -5.57
CA PHE A 350 -19.67 -6.80 -6.16
C PHE A 350 -20.91 -6.00 -6.54
N GLN A 351 -21.94 -6.65 -7.11
CA GLN A 351 -23.21 -6.00 -7.43
C GLN A 351 -23.93 -5.51 -6.16
N ASP A 352 -23.93 -6.30 -5.10
CA ASP A 352 -24.53 -5.96 -3.80
C ASP A 352 -23.74 -4.86 -3.09
N LEU A 353 -22.42 -4.78 -3.26
CA LEU A 353 -21.55 -3.66 -2.86
C LEU A 353 -21.74 -2.42 -3.74
N GLN A 354 -22.55 -2.50 -4.80
CA GLN A 354 -22.76 -1.46 -5.80
C GLN A 354 -21.46 -1.00 -6.48
N LEU A 355 -20.51 -1.91 -6.66
CA LEU A 355 -19.32 -1.69 -7.48
C LEU A 355 -19.66 -1.96 -8.95
N PRO A 356 -19.34 -1.04 -9.87
CA PRO A 356 -19.67 -1.21 -11.27
C PRO A 356 -18.81 -2.30 -11.90
N LEU A 357 -19.45 -3.26 -12.58
CA LEU A 357 -18.77 -4.28 -13.37
C LEU A 357 -18.93 -4.03 -14.89
N ASN A 358 -19.68 -2.97 -15.28
CA ASN A 358 -20.03 -2.65 -16.66
C ASN A 358 -19.34 -1.35 -17.11
N HIS A 359 -18.20 -1.45 -17.71
CA HIS A 359 -17.51 -0.28 -18.25
C HIS A 359 -17.30 -0.44 -19.77
N PRO A 360 -17.51 0.63 -20.60
CA PRO A 360 -17.33 0.55 -22.06
C PRO A 360 -15.94 0.10 -22.51
N ALA A 361 -14.90 0.35 -21.70
CA ALA A 361 -13.53 -0.11 -21.96
C ALA A 361 -13.42 -1.64 -22.13
N LEU A 362 -14.31 -2.41 -21.51
CA LEU A 362 -14.35 -3.87 -21.69
C LEU A 362 -14.60 -4.31 -23.14
N SER A 363 -15.23 -3.46 -23.98
CA SER A 363 -15.43 -3.78 -25.40
C SER A 363 -14.13 -3.72 -26.22
N ARG A 364 -13.09 -3.07 -25.71
CA ARG A 364 -11.74 -3.04 -26.32
C ARG A 364 -10.92 -4.25 -25.84
N THR A 365 -11.42 -5.44 -26.13
CA THR A 365 -10.92 -6.70 -25.54
C THR A 365 -9.46 -6.99 -25.91
N GLU A 366 -9.05 -6.72 -27.15
CA GLU A 366 -7.67 -6.92 -27.60
C GLU A 366 -6.70 -6.02 -26.83
N GLU A 367 -7.05 -4.74 -26.69
CA GLU A 367 -6.25 -3.78 -25.92
C GLU A 367 -6.19 -4.16 -24.43
N LEU A 368 -7.28 -4.68 -23.86
CA LEU A 368 -7.27 -5.18 -22.49
C LEU A 368 -6.30 -6.36 -22.32
N MET A 369 -6.25 -7.26 -23.30
CA MET A 369 -5.34 -8.43 -23.28
C MET A 369 -3.86 -8.03 -23.34
N ASP A 370 -3.51 -6.87 -23.91
CA ASP A 370 -2.13 -6.35 -23.85
C ASP A 370 -1.65 -6.13 -22.42
N GLY A 371 -2.58 -5.93 -21.49
CA GLY A 371 -2.30 -5.83 -20.05
C GLY A 371 -1.55 -7.02 -19.47
N LEU A 372 -1.72 -8.23 -20.01
CA LEU A 372 -0.96 -9.42 -19.60
C LEU A 372 0.54 -9.28 -19.91
N GLU A 373 0.87 -8.75 -21.08
CA GLU A 373 2.27 -8.53 -21.45
C GLU A 373 2.89 -7.36 -20.66
N GLU A 374 2.14 -6.28 -20.47
CA GLU A 374 2.57 -5.15 -19.63
C GLU A 374 2.84 -5.62 -18.19
N PHE A 375 1.96 -6.47 -17.65
CA PHE A 375 2.12 -7.04 -16.32
C PHE A 375 3.34 -7.97 -16.22
N ARG A 376 3.58 -8.82 -17.24
CA ARG A 376 4.78 -9.66 -17.35
C ARG A 376 6.07 -8.84 -17.30
N GLN A 377 6.10 -7.72 -18.03
CA GLN A 377 7.24 -6.80 -18.04
C GLN A 377 7.46 -6.16 -16.66
N HIS A 378 6.37 -5.79 -15.99
CA HIS A 378 6.43 -5.24 -14.64
C HIS A 378 7.00 -6.22 -13.61
N LEU A 379 6.73 -7.52 -13.77
CA LEU A 379 7.25 -8.59 -12.90
C LEU A 379 8.70 -9.00 -13.19
N GLY A 380 9.38 -8.38 -14.15
CA GLY A 380 10.77 -8.73 -14.47
C GLY A 380 10.92 -9.85 -15.50
N GLY A 381 9.87 -10.17 -16.25
CA GLY A 381 9.95 -10.99 -17.46
C GLY A 381 9.29 -12.36 -17.41
N ARG A 382 9.00 -12.93 -16.24
CA ARG A 382 8.17 -14.13 -16.10
C ARG A 382 6.77 -13.74 -15.67
N LEU A 383 5.76 -14.17 -16.44
CA LEU A 383 4.38 -13.98 -16.02
C LEU A 383 4.11 -14.83 -14.79
N THR A 384 3.63 -14.21 -13.71
CA THR A 384 3.16 -14.91 -12.52
C THR A 384 1.88 -14.23 -12.08
N ILE A 385 0.74 -14.88 -12.23
CA ILE A 385 -0.57 -14.38 -11.89
C ILE A 385 -1.18 -15.29 -10.82
N THR A 386 -1.68 -14.70 -9.77
CA THR A 386 -2.43 -15.43 -8.76
C THR A 386 -3.86 -15.64 -9.25
N MET A 387 -4.34 -16.89 -9.17
CA MET A 387 -5.70 -17.34 -9.42
C MET A 387 -6.23 -18.04 -8.17
N VAL A 388 -7.46 -18.57 -8.20
CA VAL A 388 -8.09 -19.24 -7.06
C VAL A 388 -8.75 -20.55 -7.45
N GLU A 389 -8.67 -21.57 -6.58
CA GLU A 389 -9.44 -22.84 -6.69
C GLU A 389 -10.69 -22.80 -5.81
N ALA A 390 -10.60 -22.13 -4.67
CA ALA A 390 -11.70 -21.88 -3.73
C ALA A 390 -11.35 -20.65 -2.88
N PRO A 391 -12.32 -20.02 -2.20
CA PRO A 391 -12.01 -18.97 -1.24
C PRO A 391 -10.97 -19.45 -0.20
N GLY A 392 -9.92 -18.65 0.03
CA GLY A 392 -8.77 -18.99 0.87
C GLY A 392 -7.76 -19.98 0.23
N ARG A 393 -7.93 -20.35 -1.03
CA ARG A 393 -7.04 -21.29 -1.74
C ARG A 393 -6.52 -20.68 -3.04
N PRO A 394 -5.54 -19.76 -2.96
CA PRO A 394 -4.88 -19.21 -4.13
C PRO A 394 -3.90 -20.21 -4.76
N LEU A 395 -3.62 -20.01 -6.05
CA LEU A 395 -2.55 -20.69 -6.78
C LEU A 395 -1.88 -19.70 -7.75
N ASP A 396 -0.58 -19.88 -7.99
CA ASP A 396 0.14 -19.07 -8.95
C ASP A 396 0.23 -19.78 -10.30
N VAL A 397 -0.08 -19.05 -11.38
CA VAL A 397 0.01 -19.55 -12.75
C VAL A 397 1.02 -18.73 -13.54
N HIS A 398 1.75 -19.42 -14.43
CA HIS A 398 2.80 -18.80 -15.24
C HIS A 398 2.43 -18.75 -16.73
N GLN A 399 1.28 -19.29 -17.07
CA GLN A 399 0.73 -19.29 -18.42
C GLN A 399 -0.77 -19.07 -18.35
N ILE A 400 -1.28 -18.23 -19.23
CA ILE A 400 -2.70 -17.95 -19.38
C ILE A 400 -3.16 -18.46 -20.73
N ASP A 401 -4.21 -19.26 -20.74
CA ASP A 401 -4.92 -19.61 -21.98
C ASP A 401 -5.69 -18.36 -22.47
N SER A 402 -5.19 -17.76 -23.56
CA SER A 402 -5.77 -16.53 -24.09
C SER A 402 -7.20 -16.73 -24.59
N GLY A 403 -7.55 -17.93 -25.11
CA GLY A 403 -8.91 -18.23 -25.54
C GLY A 403 -9.89 -18.24 -24.38
N VAL A 404 -9.53 -18.96 -23.29
CA VAL A 404 -10.36 -18.99 -22.08
C VAL A 404 -10.45 -17.62 -21.42
N MET A 405 -9.38 -16.82 -21.44
CA MET A 405 -9.40 -15.46 -20.88
C MET A 405 -10.33 -14.55 -21.70
N LEU A 406 -10.26 -14.59 -23.01
CA LEU A 406 -11.17 -13.87 -23.90
C LEU A 406 -12.64 -14.27 -23.67
N ASP A 407 -12.90 -15.57 -23.51
CA ASP A 407 -14.25 -16.07 -23.22
C ASP A 407 -14.76 -15.61 -21.84
N SER A 408 -13.88 -15.51 -20.85
CA SER A 408 -14.20 -14.99 -19.52
C SER A 408 -14.56 -13.50 -19.58
N ILE A 409 -13.82 -12.68 -20.34
CA ILE A 409 -14.13 -11.27 -20.57
C ILE A 409 -15.48 -11.14 -21.28
N ARG A 410 -15.73 -11.89 -22.36
CA ARG A 410 -16.98 -11.89 -23.10
C ARG A 410 -18.17 -12.36 -22.22
N GLU A 411 -17.94 -13.32 -21.36
CA GLU A 411 -18.96 -13.77 -20.42
C GLU A 411 -19.33 -12.66 -19.44
N LEU A 412 -18.35 -11.97 -18.85
CA LEU A 412 -18.62 -10.81 -17.99
C LEU A 412 -19.42 -9.75 -18.74
N GLN A 413 -19.00 -9.39 -19.97
CA GLN A 413 -19.71 -8.42 -20.80
C GLN A 413 -21.20 -8.78 -20.98
N ARG A 414 -21.51 -10.05 -21.31
CA ARG A 414 -22.89 -10.53 -21.45
C ARG A 414 -23.67 -10.41 -20.16
N ARG A 415 -23.07 -10.76 -19.01
CA ARG A 415 -23.71 -10.73 -17.71
C ARG A 415 -24.07 -9.33 -17.24
N VAL A 416 -23.28 -8.33 -17.64
CA VAL A 416 -23.48 -6.93 -17.25
C VAL A 416 -24.21 -6.10 -18.33
N GLY A 417 -24.71 -6.75 -19.39
CA GLY A 417 -25.52 -6.12 -20.44
C GLY A 417 -24.74 -5.28 -21.43
N LEU A 418 -23.43 -5.49 -21.57
CA LEU A 418 -22.63 -4.86 -22.63
C LEU A 418 -22.79 -5.63 -23.94
N ASN A 419 -23.05 -4.92 -25.05
CA ASN A 419 -23.11 -5.52 -26.38
C ASN A 419 -21.73 -6.06 -26.77
N VAL A 420 -21.65 -7.36 -26.98
CA VAL A 420 -20.46 -8.02 -27.54
C VAL A 420 -20.46 -7.74 -29.05
N ALA A 421 -19.67 -6.80 -29.49
CA ALA A 421 -19.50 -6.55 -30.92
C ALA A 421 -18.83 -7.78 -31.57
N GLY A 422 -19.57 -8.51 -32.41
CA GLY A 422 -19.04 -9.54 -33.30
C GLY A 422 -18.89 -10.91 -32.66
N ALA A 423 -20.00 -11.67 -32.62
CA ALA A 423 -19.97 -13.15 -32.65
C ALA A 423 -20.08 -13.63 -34.09
#